data_15078fe1aa307a3533245d2b4c8641bf
#
_entry.id   15078fe1aa307a3533245d2b4c8641bf
#
_cell.length_a   1.000
_cell.length_b   1.000
_cell.length_c   1.000
_cell.angle_alpha   90.00
_cell.angle_beta   90.00
_cell.angle_gamma   90.00
#
_symmetry.space_group_name_H-M   'P 1'
#
loop_
_entity.id
_entity.type
_entity.pdbx_description
1 polymer ?
#
loop_
_entity_poly.entity_id
_entity_poly.type
_entity_poly.pdbx_seq_one_letter_code
_entity_poly.pdbx_strand_id
1 'polypeptide(L)'
;MGLTFVKVKITNPANPKKSANLEFLVDSGAAYSVVPAAVLKRLGIKPTSKRTFILADGSSVERQMGNALFRLNGSEGASPVIFGQKDDSTLLGIVSLEALGLILDPLKRELRALPMVLGGSARS
;
A
#
# COMPACT_ATOMS: atom_id res chain seq x y z
N MET A 1 -1.99 -16.61 16.01
CA MET A 1 -2.07 -16.04 14.68
C MET A 1 -0.85 -15.21 14.41
N GLY A 2 -0.11 -15.52 13.39
CA GLY A 2 1.04 -14.73 13.04
C GLY A 2 0.66 -13.49 12.23
N LEU A 3 1.53 -12.48 12.30
CA LEU A 3 1.44 -11.30 11.46
C LEU A 3 2.47 -11.46 10.34
N THR A 4 2.14 -10.95 9.17
CA THR A 4 3.05 -11.01 8.03
C THR A 4 3.65 -9.63 7.80
N PHE A 5 4.97 -9.54 7.88
CA PHE A 5 5.71 -8.31 7.60
C PHE A 5 6.57 -8.49 6.37
N VAL A 6 6.63 -7.47 5.54
CA VAL A 6 7.48 -7.48 4.35
C VAL A 6 8.17 -6.14 4.20
N LYS A 7 9.36 -6.16 3.61
CA LYS A 7 10.07 -4.93 3.28
C LYS A 7 9.72 -4.53 1.84
N VAL A 8 9.27 -3.30 1.69
CA VAL A 8 8.86 -2.78 0.39
C VAL A 8 9.59 -1.47 0.15
N LYS A 9 10.04 -1.29 -1.08
CA LYS A 9 10.65 -0.04 -1.50
C LYS A 9 9.56 0.91 -1.98
N ILE A 10 9.53 2.09 -1.39
CA ILE A 10 8.60 3.16 -1.76
C ILE A 10 9.37 4.21 -2.52
N THR A 11 8.85 4.62 -3.66
CA THR A 11 9.53 5.56 -4.54
C THR A 11 8.59 6.67 -4.96
N ASN A 12 9.12 7.87 -5.08
CA ASN A 12 8.38 9.00 -5.64
C ASN A 12 8.18 8.77 -7.13
N PRO A 13 6.94 8.70 -7.63
CA PRO A 13 6.70 8.46 -9.05
C PRO A 13 7.29 9.53 -9.96
N ALA A 14 7.39 10.76 -9.48
CA ALA A 14 7.94 11.87 -10.24
C ALA A 14 9.47 11.98 -10.15
N ASN A 15 10.09 11.28 -9.19
CA ASN A 15 11.53 11.32 -9.01
C ASN A 15 12.03 9.97 -8.48
N PRO A 16 12.36 9.03 -9.39
CA PRO A 16 12.76 7.69 -9.00
C PRO A 16 14.01 7.61 -8.13
N LYS A 17 14.79 8.69 -8.08
CA LYS A 17 15.97 8.74 -7.22
C LYS A 17 15.60 8.86 -5.74
N LYS A 18 14.38 9.28 -5.45
CA LYS A 18 13.90 9.40 -4.06
C LYS A 18 13.11 8.17 -3.68
N SER A 19 13.71 7.33 -2.87
CA SER A 19 13.10 6.08 -2.41
C SER A 19 13.50 5.77 -0.98
N ALA A 20 12.73 4.90 -0.36
CA ALA A 20 13.01 4.40 0.99
C ALA A 20 12.51 2.97 1.10
N ASN A 21 13.22 2.16 1.89
CA ASN A 21 12.77 0.81 2.21
C ASN A 21 12.11 0.83 3.57
N LEU A 22 10.92 0.27 3.65
CA LEU A 22 10.14 0.23 4.88
C LEU A 22 9.61 -1.17 5.12
N GLU A 23 9.45 -1.50 6.40
CA GLU A 23 8.77 -2.72 6.77
C GLU A 23 7.29 -2.45 6.92
N PHE A 24 6.46 -3.24 6.25
CA PHE A 24 5.01 -3.11 6.27
C PHE A 24 4.38 -4.33 6.92
N LEU A 25 3.35 -4.10 7.70
CA LEU A 25 2.44 -5.17 8.11
C LEU A 25 1.44 -5.38 6.97
N VAL A 26 1.38 -6.59 6.45
CA VAL A 26 0.42 -6.93 5.40
C VAL A 26 -0.95 -7.09 6.05
N ASP A 27 -1.91 -6.28 5.60
CA ASP A 27 -3.25 -6.26 6.16
C ASP A 27 -4.29 -6.36 5.05
N SER A 28 -4.78 -7.57 4.81
CA SER A 28 -5.80 -7.80 3.79
C SER A 28 -7.17 -7.25 4.17
N GLY A 29 -7.34 -6.78 5.39
CA GLY A 29 -8.56 -6.07 5.82
C GLY A 29 -8.52 -4.58 5.53
N ALA A 30 -7.36 -4.03 5.17
CA ALA A 30 -7.21 -2.63 4.85
C ALA A 30 -7.25 -2.42 3.34
N ALA A 31 -8.04 -1.45 2.87
CA ALA A 31 -8.09 -1.14 1.45
C ALA A 31 -6.79 -0.47 0.99
N TYR A 32 -6.36 0.56 1.70
CA TYR A 32 -5.21 1.37 1.30
C TYR A 32 -4.02 1.14 2.20
N SER A 33 -2.84 1.28 1.62
CA SER A 33 -1.59 1.24 2.37
C SER A 33 -1.39 2.54 3.13
N VAL A 34 -0.69 2.46 4.25
CA VAL A 34 -0.36 3.60 5.10
C VAL A 34 1.15 3.68 5.23
N VAL A 35 1.71 4.85 4.92
CA VAL A 35 3.13 5.15 5.07
C VAL A 35 3.26 6.39 5.94
N PRO A 36 4.20 6.43 6.89
CA PRO A 36 4.36 7.61 7.72
C PRO A 36 4.49 8.88 6.88
N ALA A 37 3.74 9.91 7.24
CA ALA A 37 3.75 11.17 6.51
C ALA A 37 5.16 11.75 6.37
N ALA A 38 5.98 11.61 7.42
CA ALA A 38 7.36 12.12 7.39
C ALA A 38 8.18 11.46 6.29
N VAL A 39 7.98 10.16 6.06
CA VAL A 39 8.68 9.43 4.99
C VAL A 39 8.23 9.93 3.63
N LEU A 40 6.92 10.04 3.41
CA LEU A 40 6.40 10.51 2.13
C LEU A 40 6.87 11.92 1.82
N LYS A 41 6.88 12.80 2.82
CA LYS A 41 7.37 14.17 2.64
C LYS A 41 8.86 14.20 2.29
N ARG A 42 9.65 13.37 2.96
CA ARG A 42 11.08 13.27 2.66
C ARG A 42 11.32 12.80 1.24
N LEU A 43 10.46 11.94 0.72
CA LEU A 43 10.55 11.48 -0.66
C LEU A 43 9.99 12.49 -1.67
N GLY A 44 9.47 13.61 -1.21
CA GLY A 44 8.91 14.64 -2.08
C GLY A 44 7.52 14.31 -2.61
N ILE A 45 6.86 13.32 -2.03
CA ILE A 45 5.49 12.94 -2.41
C ILE A 45 4.53 13.90 -1.74
N LYS A 46 3.71 14.56 -2.55
CA LYS A 46 2.74 15.54 -2.05
C LYS A 46 1.35 14.93 -1.99
N PRO A 47 0.54 15.33 -0.99
CA PRO A 47 -0.84 14.87 -0.96
C PRO A 47 -1.64 15.45 -2.13
N THR A 48 -2.55 14.64 -2.67
CA THR A 48 -3.41 15.03 -3.77
C THR A 48 -4.87 15.12 -3.37
N SER A 49 -5.24 14.54 -2.23
CA SER A 49 -6.63 14.57 -1.74
C SER A 49 -6.66 14.29 -0.25
N LYS A 50 -7.85 14.38 0.32
CA LYS A 50 -8.13 13.99 1.70
C LYS A 50 -9.31 13.05 1.71
N ARG A 51 -9.32 12.14 2.67
CA ARG A 51 -10.45 11.23 2.87
C ARG A 51 -10.73 11.04 4.34
N THR A 52 -11.99 10.76 4.64
CA THR A 52 -12.44 10.41 5.98
C THR A 52 -12.55 8.90 6.08
N PHE A 53 -11.98 8.35 7.13
CA PHE A 53 -12.00 6.90 7.40
C PHE A 53 -12.74 6.65 8.70
N ILE A 54 -13.53 5.58 8.71
CA ILE A 54 -14.28 5.18 9.89
C ILE A 54 -13.46 4.12 10.64
N LEU A 55 -13.23 4.36 11.92
CA LEU A 55 -12.50 3.43 12.76
C LEU A 55 -13.43 2.38 13.36
N ALA A 56 -12.83 1.32 13.92
CA ALA A 56 -13.61 0.21 14.46
C ALA A 56 -14.57 0.63 15.56
N ASP A 57 -14.27 1.68 16.31
CA ASP A 57 -15.13 2.18 17.38
C ASP A 57 -16.23 3.13 16.89
N GLY A 58 -16.34 3.31 15.57
CA GLY A 58 -17.34 4.20 14.97
C GLY A 58 -16.90 5.65 14.84
N SER A 59 -15.77 6.01 15.42
CA SER A 59 -15.23 7.36 15.22
C SER A 59 -14.65 7.51 13.83
N SER A 60 -14.39 8.75 13.42
CA SER A 60 -13.80 8.99 12.11
C SER A 60 -12.52 9.79 12.23
N VAL A 61 -11.62 9.59 11.28
CA VAL A 61 -10.39 10.36 11.16
C VAL A 61 -10.22 10.80 9.71
N GLU A 62 -9.62 11.96 9.53
CA GLU A 62 -9.29 12.45 8.21
C GLU A 62 -7.81 12.23 7.95
N ARG A 63 -7.49 11.76 6.75
CA ARG A 63 -6.11 11.52 6.33
C ARG A 63 -5.89 12.07 4.93
N GLN A 64 -4.69 12.56 4.69
CA GLN A 64 -4.28 12.95 3.35
C GLN A 64 -3.91 11.71 2.55
N MET A 65 -4.13 11.76 1.25
CA MET A 65 -3.80 10.70 0.31
C MET A 65 -2.85 11.22 -0.74
N GLY A 66 -2.00 10.35 -1.24
CA GLY A 66 -1.12 10.62 -2.36
C GLY A 66 -0.90 9.35 -3.16
N ASN A 67 0.13 9.34 -4.00
CA ASN A 67 0.47 8.20 -4.83
C ASN A 67 1.96 7.89 -4.72
N ALA A 68 2.29 6.62 -4.71
CA ALA A 68 3.67 6.16 -4.63
C ALA A 68 3.87 4.93 -5.50
N LEU A 69 5.11 4.67 -5.87
CA LEU A 69 5.48 3.39 -6.47
C LEU A 69 5.89 2.44 -5.35
N PHE A 70 5.35 1.23 -5.41
CA PHE A 70 5.68 0.16 -4.48
C PHE A 70 6.47 -0.90 -5.24
N ARG A 71 7.54 -1.40 -4.64
CA ARG A 71 8.34 -2.46 -5.25
C ARG A 71 8.65 -3.53 -4.24
N LEU A 72 8.34 -4.77 -4.61
CA LEU A 72 8.58 -5.93 -3.76
C LEU A 72 8.98 -7.11 -4.63
N ASN A 73 10.19 -7.65 -4.38
CA ASN A 73 10.67 -8.85 -5.08
C ASN A 73 10.52 -8.81 -6.59
N GLY A 74 10.88 -7.70 -7.20
CA GLY A 74 10.82 -7.57 -8.65
C GLY A 74 9.47 -7.13 -9.21
N SER A 75 8.42 -7.15 -8.40
CA SER A 75 7.12 -6.59 -8.78
C SER A 75 7.09 -5.11 -8.45
N GLU A 76 6.50 -4.31 -9.32
CA GLU A 76 6.37 -2.87 -9.09
C GLU A 76 4.99 -2.43 -9.52
N GLY A 77 4.40 -1.51 -8.76
CA GLY A 77 3.11 -0.96 -9.10
C GLY A 77 2.88 0.39 -8.44
N ALA A 78 2.14 1.26 -9.12
CA ALA A 78 1.72 2.53 -8.58
C ALA A 78 0.45 2.33 -7.76
N SER A 79 0.38 2.97 -6.62
CA SER A 79 -0.75 2.77 -5.71
C SER A 79 -1.03 4.02 -4.90
N PRO A 80 -2.33 4.28 -4.60
CA PRO A 80 -2.67 5.27 -3.60
C PRO A 80 -2.06 4.91 -2.26
N VAL A 81 -1.74 5.94 -1.48
CA VAL A 81 -1.16 5.76 -0.15
C VAL A 81 -1.72 6.81 0.80
N ILE A 82 -1.97 6.39 2.04
CA ILE A 82 -2.40 7.27 3.11
C ILE A 82 -1.16 7.86 3.80
N PHE A 83 -1.18 9.16 4.06
CA PHE A 83 -0.16 9.83 4.88
C PHE A 83 -0.43 9.50 6.34
N GLY A 84 0.29 8.52 6.86
CA GLY A 84 0.10 8.04 8.22
C GLY A 84 0.50 9.06 9.26
N GLN A 85 -0.32 9.17 10.30
CA GLN A 85 -0.06 10.04 11.44
C GLN A 85 0.60 9.23 12.56
N LYS A 86 0.90 9.90 13.66
CA LYS A 86 1.76 9.38 14.74
C LYS A 86 1.43 7.96 15.21
N ASP A 87 0.15 7.67 15.39
CA ASP A 87 -0.24 6.36 15.93
C ASP A 87 -0.69 5.36 14.86
N ASP A 88 -0.54 5.72 13.61
CA ASP A 88 -0.94 4.84 12.52
C ASP A 88 0.16 3.81 12.26
N SER A 89 -0.22 2.56 12.05
CA SER A 89 0.72 1.51 11.65
C SER A 89 1.10 1.66 10.18
N THR A 90 2.29 1.21 9.83
CA THR A 90 2.72 1.13 8.43
C THR A 90 2.11 -0.15 7.84
N LEU A 91 1.12 0.01 6.99
CA LEU A 91 0.31 -1.09 6.46
C LEU A 91 0.42 -1.23 4.95
N LEU A 92 0.45 -2.47 4.49
CA LEU A 92 0.32 -2.80 3.07
C LEU A 92 -1.09 -3.31 2.83
N GLY A 93 -1.91 -2.51 2.16
CA GLY A 93 -3.32 -2.80 1.94
C GLY A 93 -3.59 -3.49 0.60
N ILE A 94 -4.87 -3.84 0.39
CA ILE A 94 -5.29 -4.62 -0.77
C ILE A 94 -5.01 -3.92 -2.10
N VAL A 95 -5.27 -2.63 -2.19
CA VAL A 95 -5.06 -1.90 -3.46
C VAL A 95 -3.60 -1.96 -3.87
N SER A 96 -2.66 -1.82 -2.93
CA SER A 96 -1.24 -1.93 -3.23
C SER A 96 -0.85 -3.36 -3.58
N LEU A 97 -1.40 -4.35 -2.88
CA LEU A 97 -1.16 -5.76 -3.23
C LEU A 97 -1.60 -6.05 -4.66
N GLU A 98 -2.78 -5.58 -5.04
CA GLU A 98 -3.26 -5.76 -6.41
C GLU A 98 -2.37 -5.06 -7.42
N ALA A 99 -1.92 -3.85 -7.11
CA ALA A 99 -1.00 -3.12 -7.97
C ALA A 99 0.31 -3.88 -8.18
N LEU A 100 0.74 -4.63 -7.16
CA LEU A 100 1.93 -5.47 -7.23
C LEU A 100 1.66 -6.84 -7.86
N GLY A 101 0.40 -7.15 -8.15
CA GLY A 101 0.02 -8.47 -8.66
C GLY A 101 0.11 -9.57 -7.63
N LEU A 102 -0.12 -9.23 -6.36
CA LEU A 102 0.05 -10.17 -5.24
C LEU A 102 -1.22 -10.33 -4.42
N ILE A 103 -1.30 -11.47 -3.77
CA ILE A 103 -2.36 -11.78 -2.81
C ILE A 103 -1.73 -12.43 -1.58
N LEU A 104 -2.30 -12.18 -0.42
CA LEU A 104 -1.88 -12.86 0.81
C LEU A 104 -2.59 -14.18 0.93
N ASP A 105 -1.83 -15.28 1.02
CA ASP A 105 -2.38 -16.58 1.30
C ASP A 105 -2.70 -16.64 2.80
N PRO A 106 -3.97 -16.72 3.19
CA PRO A 106 -4.33 -16.66 4.60
C PRO A 106 -3.90 -17.88 5.41
N LEU A 107 -3.69 -19.01 4.76
CA LEU A 107 -3.30 -20.22 5.45
C LEU A 107 -1.79 -20.29 5.66
N LYS A 108 -1.03 -19.98 4.63
CA LYS A 108 0.43 -20.04 4.69
C LYS A 108 1.06 -18.74 5.16
N ARG A 109 0.29 -17.67 5.23
CA ARG A 109 0.76 -16.35 5.65
C ARG A 109 1.88 -15.82 4.78
N GLU A 110 1.82 -16.11 3.49
CA GLU A 110 2.81 -15.62 2.54
C GLU A 110 2.14 -14.97 1.34
N LEU A 111 2.86 -14.08 0.70
CA LEU A 111 2.39 -13.45 -0.53
C LEU A 111 2.66 -14.35 -1.71
N ARG A 112 1.73 -14.37 -2.65
CA ARG A 112 1.88 -15.12 -3.89
C ARG A 112 1.26 -14.36 -5.04
N ALA A 113 1.57 -14.77 -6.25
CA ALA A 113 1.05 -14.13 -7.45
C ALA A 113 -0.47 -14.20 -7.48
N LEU A 114 -1.09 -13.06 -7.76
CA LEU A 114 -2.53 -12.97 -7.94
C LEU A 114 -2.87 -13.38 -9.36
N PRO A 115 -3.71 -14.41 -9.56
CA PRO A 115 -4.16 -14.74 -10.91
C PRO A 115 -4.95 -13.55 -11.49
N MET A 116 -4.59 -13.17 -12.70
CA MET A 116 -5.22 -12.03 -13.37
C MET A 116 -6.01 -12.51 -14.57
N VAL A 117 -7.23 -12.01 -14.71
CA VAL A 117 -8.06 -12.28 -15.89
C VAL A 117 -8.34 -10.96 -16.58
N LEU A 118 -8.00 -10.89 -17.86
CA LEU A 118 -8.28 -9.71 -18.64
C LEU A 118 -9.72 -9.77 -19.12
N GLY A 119 -10.58 -8.96 -18.48
CA GLY A 119 -11.99 -8.97 -18.77
C GLY A 119 -12.32 -8.40 -20.14
N GLY A 120 -13.41 -8.89 -20.72
CA GLY A 120 -13.95 -8.35 -21.96
C GLY A 120 -13.31 -8.86 -23.23
N SER A 121 -12.10 -9.38 -23.19
CA SER A 121 -11.41 -9.86 -24.39
C SER A 121 -11.16 -11.36 -24.38
N ALA A 122 -11.53 -12.00 -23.33
CA ALA A 122 -11.18 -13.40 -23.12
C ALA A 122 -11.82 -14.35 -24.12
N ARG A 123 -12.85 -13.85 -24.78
CA ARG A 123 -13.56 -14.68 -25.70
C ARG A 123 -13.27 -14.45 -27.08
N SER A 124 -12.43 -13.65 -27.36
CA SER A 124 -12.13 -13.39 -28.77
C SER A 124 -11.69 -14.62 -29.53
#